data_f90f2f97256e08943c8a06eca27faa00
#
_entry.id   f90f2f97256e08943c8a06eca27faa00
#
_cell.length_a   1.000
_cell.length_b   1.000
_cell.length_c   1.000
_cell.angle_alpha   90.00
_cell.angle_beta   90.00
_cell.angle_gamma   90.00
#
_symmetry.space_group_name_H-M   'P 1'
#
loop_
_entity.id
_entity.type
_entity.pdbx_description
1 polymer ?
#
loop_
_entity_poly.entity_id
_entity_poly.type
_entity_poly.pdbx_seq_one_letter_code
_entity_poly.pdbx_strand_id
1 'polypeptide(L)'
;METEVEKIRARQRARHHDFLHTILIIAAFAIPVIAALSLYALYNGSLDAIQAFGFGFLTGTAWVPNPPNGGTSILGALPAIYGSVVTTVIALLIAVPISLGIALFQSELAPRKLRLPSIFLVELLAAVPSVVYGLWGILFLVPFMSTYIDPGLIGSLGFISLFAGQANGLGMLTAGIILAIMIIPYGAAVMREVIAAVPRSQREACVALGGTTLETMRMAVIPYASTGIIAAIVLAMGRAIGETMAVTMVIGNVARISPSLFLPSETIPSVIANEFTEVAGNNIYLAALFELGLILFAIAFLMNLIGRVLISKLTFHGGANV
;
A
#
# COMPACT_ATOMS: atom_id res chain seq x y z
N MET A 1 29.21 -34.89 -41.38
CA MET A 1 29.62 -34.73 -39.96
C MET A 1 29.05 -33.45 -39.35
N GLU A 2 28.98 -32.31 -40.06
CA GLU A 2 28.35 -31.05 -39.57
C GLU A 2 26.86 -31.18 -39.26
N THR A 3 26.09 -31.92 -40.04
CA THR A 3 24.64 -32.08 -39.86
C THR A 3 24.23 -32.87 -38.62
N GLU A 4 25.05 -33.79 -38.11
CA GLU A 4 24.75 -34.54 -36.87
C GLU A 4 25.04 -33.69 -35.61
N VAL A 5 26.12 -32.89 -35.63
CA VAL A 5 26.47 -31.98 -34.55
C VAL A 5 25.41 -30.88 -34.44
N GLU A 6 24.86 -30.36 -35.54
CA GLU A 6 23.76 -29.40 -35.51
C GLU A 6 22.47 -30.00 -34.93
N LYS A 7 22.13 -31.23 -35.29
CA LYS A 7 20.96 -31.93 -34.73
C LYS A 7 21.09 -32.19 -33.22
N ILE A 8 22.29 -32.54 -32.76
CA ILE A 8 22.54 -32.72 -31.30
C ILE A 8 22.43 -31.38 -30.56
N ARG A 9 23.00 -30.31 -31.11
CA ARG A 9 22.87 -28.96 -30.52
C ARG A 9 21.44 -28.45 -30.53
N ALA A 10 20.67 -28.69 -31.58
CA ALA A 10 19.25 -28.33 -31.65
C ALA A 10 18.41 -29.11 -30.60
N ARG A 11 18.65 -30.41 -30.42
CA ARG A 11 18.00 -31.23 -29.38
C ARG A 11 18.38 -30.77 -27.95
N GLN A 12 19.63 -30.43 -27.74
CA GLN A 12 20.05 -29.89 -26.43
C GLN A 12 19.41 -28.51 -26.13
N ARG A 13 19.33 -27.62 -27.14
CA ARG A 13 18.62 -26.31 -27.00
C ARG A 13 17.12 -26.53 -26.77
N ALA A 14 16.47 -27.43 -27.47
CA ALA A 14 15.06 -27.74 -27.23
C ALA A 14 14.83 -28.28 -25.81
N ARG A 15 15.67 -29.22 -25.35
CA ARG A 15 15.56 -29.79 -24.00
C ARG A 15 15.80 -28.74 -22.87
N HIS A 16 16.74 -27.79 -23.07
CA HIS A 16 16.92 -26.68 -22.15
C HIS A 16 15.75 -25.70 -22.18
N HIS A 17 15.18 -25.46 -23.37
CA HIS A 17 13.99 -24.60 -23.50
C HIS A 17 12.78 -25.24 -22.83
N ASP A 18 12.54 -26.54 -23.00
CA ASP A 18 11.44 -27.26 -22.34
C ASP A 18 11.59 -27.28 -20.82
N PHE A 19 12.83 -27.47 -20.30
CA PHE A 19 13.12 -27.45 -18.88
C PHE A 19 12.88 -26.06 -18.27
N LEU A 20 13.39 -25.01 -18.90
CA LEU A 20 13.16 -23.63 -18.47
C LEU A 20 11.67 -23.27 -18.52
N HIS A 21 10.97 -23.65 -19.58
CA HIS A 21 9.54 -23.42 -19.73
C HIS A 21 8.73 -24.10 -18.63
N THR A 22 9.08 -25.35 -18.27
CA THR A 22 8.44 -26.09 -17.17
C THR A 22 8.68 -25.40 -15.83
N ILE A 23 9.90 -24.96 -15.52
CA ILE A 23 10.20 -24.21 -14.29
C ILE A 23 9.41 -22.90 -14.24
N LEU A 24 9.35 -22.17 -15.35
CA LEU A 24 8.59 -20.91 -15.42
C LEU A 24 7.10 -21.11 -15.18
N ILE A 25 6.52 -22.20 -15.74
CA ILE A 25 5.12 -22.55 -15.49
C ILE A 25 4.90 -22.89 -14.00
N ILE A 26 5.75 -23.73 -13.43
CA ILE A 26 5.65 -24.07 -12.00
C ILE A 26 5.76 -22.81 -11.13
N ALA A 27 6.72 -21.94 -11.41
CA ALA A 27 6.88 -20.67 -10.68
C ALA A 27 5.67 -19.74 -10.86
N ALA A 28 5.10 -19.68 -12.06
CA ALA A 28 3.91 -18.87 -12.33
C ALA A 28 2.67 -19.38 -11.57
N PHE A 29 2.52 -20.70 -11.42
CA PHE A 29 1.43 -21.29 -10.65
C PHE A 29 1.67 -21.26 -9.13
N ALA A 30 2.90 -21.14 -8.67
CA ALA A 30 3.21 -21.11 -7.24
C ALA A 30 2.52 -19.95 -6.50
N ILE A 31 2.53 -18.74 -7.10
CA ILE A 31 1.93 -17.54 -6.48
C ILE A 31 0.41 -17.69 -6.26
N PRO A 32 -0.42 -18.02 -7.28
CA PRO A 32 -1.84 -18.22 -7.06
C PRO A 32 -2.15 -19.41 -6.14
N VAL A 33 -1.34 -20.47 -6.15
CA VAL A 33 -1.51 -21.60 -5.22
C VAL A 33 -1.24 -21.16 -3.78
N ILE A 34 -0.16 -20.44 -3.50
CA ILE A 34 0.14 -19.90 -2.17
C ILE A 34 -0.98 -18.96 -1.70
N ALA A 35 -1.47 -18.08 -2.58
CA ALA A 35 -2.58 -17.18 -2.25
C ALA A 35 -3.87 -17.97 -1.92
N ALA A 36 -4.19 -19.01 -2.68
CA ALA A 36 -5.34 -19.87 -2.42
C ALA A 36 -5.20 -20.65 -1.10
N LEU A 37 -4.02 -21.19 -0.81
CA LEU A 37 -3.73 -21.88 0.45
C LEU A 37 -3.80 -20.93 1.65
N SER A 38 -3.29 -19.71 1.51
CA SER A 38 -3.39 -18.68 2.55
C SER A 38 -4.84 -18.31 2.82
N LEU A 39 -5.63 -18.09 1.76
CA LEU A 39 -7.07 -17.82 1.90
C LEU A 39 -7.81 -18.99 2.57
N TYR A 40 -7.50 -20.22 2.19
CA TYR A 40 -8.07 -21.41 2.80
C TYR A 40 -7.71 -21.53 4.28
N ALA A 41 -6.45 -21.26 4.65
CA ALA A 41 -5.99 -21.30 6.05
C ALA A 41 -6.67 -20.19 6.88
N LEU A 42 -6.79 -18.96 6.34
CA LEU A 42 -7.49 -17.86 7.00
C LEU A 42 -8.98 -18.18 7.19
N TYR A 43 -9.63 -18.73 6.17
CA TYR A 43 -11.04 -19.12 6.26
C TYR A 43 -11.28 -20.21 7.29
N ASN A 44 -10.48 -21.29 7.28
CA ASN A 44 -10.64 -22.36 8.27
C ASN A 44 -10.33 -21.89 9.69
N GLY A 45 -9.30 -21.05 9.86
CA GLY A 45 -8.95 -20.48 11.16
C GLY A 45 -10.01 -19.51 11.70
N SER A 46 -10.81 -18.87 10.83
CA SER A 46 -11.85 -17.92 11.22
C SER A 46 -13.22 -18.53 11.50
N LEU A 47 -13.43 -19.82 11.22
CA LEU A 47 -14.77 -20.45 11.29
C LEU A 47 -15.44 -20.28 12.66
N ASP A 48 -14.71 -20.45 13.75
CA ASP A 48 -15.28 -20.32 15.11
C ASP A 48 -15.73 -18.89 15.38
N ALA A 49 -15.00 -17.89 14.93
CA ALA A 49 -15.39 -16.48 15.07
C ALA A 49 -16.56 -16.12 14.16
N ILE A 50 -16.56 -16.58 12.92
CA ILE A 50 -17.69 -16.40 11.99
C ILE A 50 -18.98 -17.01 12.54
N GLN A 51 -18.91 -18.18 13.16
CA GLN A 51 -20.08 -18.83 13.79
C GLN A 51 -20.53 -18.11 15.06
N ALA A 52 -19.60 -17.59 15.85
CA ALA A 52 -19.90 -16.92 17.10
C ALA A 52 -20.46 -15.49 16.90
N PHE A 53 -19.89 -14.72 15.98
CA PHE A 53 -20.19 -13.29 15.82
C PHE A 53 -20.93 -12.97 14.52
N GLY A 54 -20.80 -13.79 13.48
CA GLY A 54 -21.42 -13.56 12.18
C GLY A 54 -21.11 -12.17 11.61
N PHE A 55 -22.11 -11.52 11.00
CA PHE A 55 -21.96 -10.15 10.50
C PHE A 55 -21.76 -9.09 11.60
N GLY A 56 -22.08 -9.41 12.85
CA GLY A 56 -21.83 -8.55 13.99
C GLY A 56 -20.34 -8.24 14.19
N PHE A 57 -19.44 -9.13 13.76
CA PHE A 57 -18.00 -8.89 13.78
C PHE A 57 -17.60 -7.68 12.93
N LEU A 58 -18.15 -7.53 11.74
CA LEU A 58 -17.81 -6.42 10.82
C LEU A 58 -18.31 -5.06 11.34
N THR A 59 -19.42 -5.03 12.09
CA THR A 59 -20.05 -3.80 12.56
C THR A 59 -19.79 -3.50 14.04
N GLY A 60 -19.20 -4.45 14.76
CA GLY A 60 -18.83 -4.29 16.17
C GLY A 60 -17.78 -3.20 16.37
N THR A 61 -18.03 -2.34 17.37
CA THR A 61 -17.17 -1.18 17.68
C THR A 61 -16.28 -1.39 18.90
N ALA A 62 -16.47 -2.51 19.63
CA ALA A 62 -15.70 -2.85 20.82
C ALA A 62 -14.76 -4.01 20.53
N TRP A 63 -13.53 -3.93 21.04
CA TRP A 63 -12.53 -4.99 20.99
C TRP A 63 -12.05 -5.28 22.41
N VAL A 64 -12.64 -6.27 23.05
CA VAL A 64 -12.33 -6.71 24.41
C VAL A 64 -12.18 -8.23 24.43
N PRO A 65 -10.99 -8.75 24.14
CA PRO A 65 -10.77 -10.20 24.02
C PRO A 65 -10.88 -10.93 25.34
N ASN A 66 -10.46 -10.32 26.45
CA ASN A 66 -10.46 -10.91 27.78
C ASN A 66 -11.15 -9.97 28.78
N PRO A 67 -12.48 -10.00 28.90
CA PRO A 67 -13.18 -9.16 29.86
C PRO A 67 -12.77 -9.47 31.31
N PRO A 68 -12.53 -8.45 32.17
CA PRO A 68 -12.00 -8.64 33.53
C PRO A 68 -12.90 -9.48 34.46
N ASN A 69 -14.17 -9.68 34.12
CA ASN A 69 -15.13 -10.44 34.92
C ASN A 69 -15.37 -11.87 34.45
N GLY A 70 -14.51 -12.43 33.58
CA GLY A 70 -14.68 -13.79 33.02
C GLY A 70 -15.88 -13.90 32.06
N GLY A 71 -16.32 -12.79 31.49
CA GLY A 71 -17.41 -12.72 30.50
C GLY A 71 -16.96 -13.26 29.13
N THR A 72 -17.90 -13.31 28.20
CA THR A 72 -17.62 -13.67 26.81
C THR A 72 -16.84 -12.55 26.12
N SER A 73 -15.86 -12.90 25.27
CA SER A 73 -15.11 -11.95 24.46
C SER A 73 -16.06 -11.12 23.57
N ILE A 74 -15.83 -9.82 23.52
CA ILE A 74 -16.57 -8.91 22.62
C ILE A 74 -15.56 -8.45 21.57
N LEU A 75 -15.73 -8.91 20.34
CA LEU A 75 -14.76 -8.68 19.27
C LEU A 75 -15.46 -8.10 18.05
N GLY A 76 -15.06 -6.88 17.67
CA GLY A 76 -15.60 -6.16 16.54
C GLY A 76 -14.49 -5.54 15.68
N ALA A 77 -14.52 -5.80 14.38
CA ALA A 77 -13.47 -5.41 13.44
C ALA A 77 -13.56 -3.94 12.99
N LEU A 78 -14.67 -3.25 13.25
CA LEU A 78 -14.92 -1.93 12.66
C LEU A 78 -13.86 -0.87 13.01
N PRO A 79 -13.32 -0.78 14.26
CA PRO A 79 -12.25 0.15 14.58
C PRO A 79 -11.00 -0.08 13.77
N ALA A 80 -10.57 -1.34 13.64
CA ALA A 80 -9.38 -1.71 12.88
C ALA A 80 -9.56 -1.50 11.36
N ILE A 81 -10.74 -1.77 10.82
CA ILE A 81 -11.09 -1.46 9.42
C ILE A 81 -11.03 0.05 9.20
N TYR A 82 -11.67 0.83 10.08
CA TYR A 82 -11.71 2.28 10.00
C TYR A 82 -10.31 2.89 10.01
N GLY A 83 -9.47 2.51 10.98
CA GLY A 83 -8.10 3.01 11.07
C GLY A 83 -7.25 2.60 9.86
N SER A 84 -7.39 1.38 9.34
CA SER A 84 -6.68 0.94 8.11
C SER A 84 -7.06 1.78 6.90
N VAL A 85 -8.34 2.06 6.71
CA VAL A 85 -8.82 2.86 5.56
C VAL A 85 -8.39 4.32 5.70
N VAL A 86 -8.61 4.94 6.86
CA VAL A 86 -8.29 6.36 7.08
C VAL A 86 -6.79 6.63 6.95
N THR A 87 -5.93 5.83 7.58
CA THR A 87 -4.47 5.99 7.47
C THR A 87 -3.97 5.79 6.05
N THR A 88 -4.53 4.83 5.32
CA THR A 88 -4.19 4.60 3.91
C THR A 88 -4.62 5.78 3.03
N VAL A 89 -5.80 6.33 3.23
CA VAL A 89 -6.28 7.51 2.48
C VAL A 89 -5.37 8.71 2.73
N ILE A 90 -5.03 9.00 4.00
CA ILE A 90 -4.10 10.08 4.34
C ILE A 90 -2.75 9.86 3.65
N ALA A 91 -2.22 8.65 3.72
CA ALA A 91 -0.94 8.31 3.11
C ALA A 91 -0.96 8.53 1.59
N LEU A 92 -2.00 8.10 0.90
CA LEU A 92 -2.13 8.27 -0.55
C LEU A 92 -2.32 9.73 -0.96
N LEU A 93 -3.11 10.50 -0.21
CA LEU A 93 -3.31 11.93 -0.49
C LEU A 93 -1.99 12.71 -0.45
N ILE A 94 -1.07 12.32 0.42
CA ILE A 94 0.27 12.93 0.52
C ILE A 94 1.23 12.32 -0.49
N ALA A 95 1.28 10.98 -0.56
CA ALA A 95 2.30 10.28 -1.33
C ALA A 95 2.10 10.37 -2.84
N VAL A 96 0.86 10.32 -3.34
CA VAL A 96 0.62 10.29 -4.79
C VAL A 96 1.13 11.55 -5.49
N PRO A 97 0.78 12.78 -5.06
CA PRO A 97 1.27 13.99 -5.73
C PRO A 97 2.79 14.13 -5.61
N ILE A 98 3.38 13.78 -4.46
CA ILE A 98 4.82 13.87 -4.25
C ILE A 98 5.56 12.84 -5.12
N SER A 99 5.11 11.59 -5.14
CA SER A 99 5.68 10.53 -5.99
C SER A 99 5.63 10.88 -7.47
N LEU A 100 4.49 11.41 -7.94
CA LEU A 100 4.35 11.86 -9.32
C LEU A 100 5.30 13.02 -9.63
N GLY A 101 5.42 14.00 -8.73
CA GLY A 101 6.36 15.11 -8.86
C GLY A 101 7.81 14.64 -8.95
N ILE A 102 8.23 13.72 -8.09
CA ILE A 102 9.58 13.12 -8.11
C ILE A 102 9.80 12.35 -9.43
N ALA A 103 8.82 11.55 -9.86
CA ALA A 103 8.91 10.77 -11.09
C ALA A 103 9.05 11.65 -12.33
N LEU A 104 8.24 12.71 -12.44
CA LEU A 104 8.32 13.69 -13.52
C LEU A 104 9.65 14.45 -13.49
N PHE A 105 10.09 14.87 -12.30
CA PHE A 105 11.39 15.52 -12.16
C PHE A 105 12.52 14.62 -12.68
N GLN A 106 12.58 13.38 -12.24
CA GLN A 106 13.63 12.43 -12.64
C GLN A 106 13.59 12.04 -14.12
N SER A 107 12.39 11.97 -14.71
CA SER A 107 12.22 11.55 -16.10
C SER A 107 12.43 12.69 -17.10
N GLU A 108 11.89 13.87 -16.82
CA GLU A 108 11.76 14.94 -17.80
C GLU A 108 12.60 16.19 -17.47
N LEU A 109 12.79 16.53 -16.18
CA LEU A 109 13.34 17.81 -15.76
C LEU A 109 14.77 17.72 -15.23
N ALA A 110 15.16 16.59 -14.66
CA ALA A 110 16.45 16.46 -13.96
C ALA A 110 17.63 16.67 -14.93
N PRO A 111 18.55 17.60 -14.63
CA PRO A 111 19.78 17.75 -15.40
C PRO A 111 20.61 16.46 -15.30
N ARG A 112 21.38 16.14 -16.36
CA ARG A 112 22.13 14.88 -16.47
C ARG A 112 22.99 14.55 -15.23
N LYS A 113 23.52 15.58 -14.56
CA LYS A 113 24.37 15.42 -13.37
C LYS A 113 23.57 15.00 -12.12
N LEU A 114 22.32 15.41 -11.99
CA LEU A 114 21.48 15.13 -10.82
C LEU A 114 20.55 13.91 -11.02
N ARG A 115 20.32 13.51 -12.27
CA ARG A 115 19.37 12.43 -12.58
C ARG A 115 19.74 11.11 -11.90
N LEU A 116 20.96 10.61 -12.11
CA LEU A 116 21.40 9.35 -11.52
C LEU A 116 21.49 9.39 -9.98
N PRO A 117 22.09 10.42 -9.35
CA PRO A 117 22.09 10.54 -7.89
C PRO A 117 20.67 10.58 -7.29
N SER A 118 19.73 11.31 -7.90
CA SER A 118 18.35 11.38 -7.39
C SER A 118 17.62 10.05 -7.50
N ILE A 119 17.84 9.30 -8.59
CA ILE A 119 17.29 7.94 -8.75
C ILE A 119 17.84 7.03 -7.66
N PHE A 120 19.16 7.01 -7.49
CA PHE A 120 19.82 6.20 -6.47
C PHE A 120 19.31 6.51 -5.04
N LEU A 121 19.13 7.78 -4.70
CA LEU A 121 18.59 8.17 -3.39
C LEU A 121 17.17 7.67 -3.17
N VAL A 122 16.29 7.77 -4.17
CA VAL A 122 14.92 7.28 -4.09
C VAL A 122 14.88 5.75 -3.94
N GLU A 123 15.69 5.03 -4.70
CA GLU A 123 15.80 3.57 -4.60
C GLU A 123 16.40 3.13 -3.24
N LEU A 124 17.36 3.86 -2.72
CA LEU A 124 17.93 3.62 -1.38
C LEU A 124 16.85 3.80 -0.30
N LEU A 125 16.05 4.87 -0.36
CA LEU A 125 14.95 5.09 0.57
C LEU A 125 13.88 4.01 0.47
N ALA A 126 13.57 3.52 -0.74
CA ALA A 126 12.61 2.42 -0.93
C ALA A 126 13.08 1.09 -0.32
N ALA A 127 14.40 0.89 -0.17
CA ALA A 127 15.01 -0.30 0.41
C ALA A 127 15.07 -0.29 1.95
N VAL A 128 14.79 0.85 2.60
CA VAL A 128 14.81 0.97 4.07
C VAL A 128 13.73 0.09 4.69
N PRO A 129 14.05 -0.77 5.69
CA PRO A 129 13.04 -1.56 6.40
C PRO A 129 11.99 -0.69 7.10
N SER A 130 10.72 -1.12 7.08
CA SER A 130 9.60 -0.38 7.67
C SER A 130 9.76 -0.12 9.18
N VAL A 131 10.39 -1.06 9.90
CA VAL A 131 10.72 -0.90 11.34
C VAL A 131 11.58 0.34 11.59
N VAL A 132 12.52 0.65 10.69
CA VAL A 132 13.38 1.84 10.83
C VAL A 132 12.55 3.11 10.70
N TYR A 133 11.61 3.15 9.76
CA TYR A 133 10.66 4.27 9.65
C TYR A 133 9.79 4.39 10.90
N GLY A 134 9.30 3.26 11.44
CA GLY A 134 8.52 3.25 12.68
C GLY A 134 9.30 3.75 13.89
N LEU A 135 10.56 3.31 14.05
CA LEU A 135 11.44 3.76 15.13
C LEU A 135 11.76 5.26 15.00
N TRP A 136 12.08 5.72 13.79
CA TRP A 136 12.24 7.15 13.54
C TRP A 136 10.94 7.91 13.82
N GLY A 137 9.80 7.33 13.44
CA GLY A 137 8.49 7.90 13.68
C GLY A 137 8.20 8.15 15.16
N ILE A 138 8.42 7.14 16.02
CA ILE A 138 8.12 7.29 17.46
C ILE A 138 9.14 8.22 18.17
N LEU A 139 10.40 8.21 17.73
CA LEU A 139 11.45 9.01 18.39
C LEU A 139 11.49 10.48 17.92
N PHE A 140 11.12 10.76 16.66
CA PHE A 140 11.23 12.10 16.07
C PHE A 140 9.90 12.65 15.58
N LEU A 141 9.14 11.87 14.79
CA LEU A 141 7.91 12.38 14.21
C LEU A 141 6.83 12.59 15.26
N VAL A 142 6.62 11.67 16.20
CA VAL A 142 5.61 11.80 17.27
C VAL A 142 5.88 13.02 18.15
N PRO A 143 7.09 13.25 18.70
CA PRO A 143 7.39 14.48 19.43
C PRO A 143 7.24 15.75 18.59
N PHE A 144 7.62 15.70 17.32
CA PHE A 144 7.46 16.84 16.41
C PHE A 144 5.99 17.17 16.15
N MET A 145 5.16 16.15 15.93
CA MET A 145 3.72 16.31 15.76
C MET A 145 3.08 16.91 17.02
N SER A 146 3.34 16.32 18.19
CA SER A 146 2.75 16.78 19.46
C SER A 146 3.16 18.20 19.86
N THR A 147 4.37 18.63 19.47
CA THR A 147 4.90 19.95 19.89
C THR A 147 4.54 21.06 18.91
N TYR A 148 4.57 20.78 17.61
CA TYR A 148 4.48 21.83 16.57
C TYR A 148 3.24 21.71 15.68
N ILE A 149 2.93 20.51 15.19
CA ILE A 149 1.90 20.34 14.16
C ILE A 149 0.50 20.25 14.78
N ASP A 150 0.31 19.35 15.74
CA ASP A 150 -1.00 19.13 16.35
C ASP A 150 -1.54 20.39 17.03
N PRO A 151 -0.77 21.14 17.86
CA PRO A 151 -1.27 22.37 18.47
C PRO A 151 -1.62 23.45 17.45
N GLY A 152 -0.81 23.56 16.37
CA GLY A 152 -1.07 24.52 15.30
C GLY A 152 -2.36 24.21 14.53
N LEU A 153 -2.58 22.93 14.19
CA LEU A 153 -3.80 22.48 13.51
C LEU A 153 -5.03 22.55 14.41
N ILE A 154 -4.92 22.16 15.69
CA ILE A 154 -6.01 22.28 16.65
C ILE A 154 -6.39 23.74 16.87
N GLY A 155 -5.40 24.63 17.00
CA GLY A 155 -5.64 26.07 17.20
C GLY A 155 -6.30 26.76 16.01
N SER A 156 -5.98 26.33 14.77
CA SER A 156 -6.50 26.94 13.54
C SER A 156 -7.75 26.26 12.98
N LEU A 157 -7.83 24.92 13.06
CA LEU A 157 -8.88 24.10 12.44
C LEU A 157 -9.66 23.26 13.45
N GLY A 158 -9.45 23.43 14.77
CA GLY A 158 -10.09 22.64 15.81
C GLY A 158 -11.61 22.75 15.88
N PHE A 159 -12.21 23.71 15.16
CA PHE A 159 -13.66 23.82 14.98
C PHE A 159 -14.22 22.71 14.06
N ILE A 160 -13.36 22.06 13.26
CA ILE A 160 -13.71 20.90 12.47
C ILE A 160 -13.42 19.65 13.31
N SER A 161 -14.39 18.74 13.44
CA SER A 161 -14.26 17.51 14.23
C SER A 161 -13.05 16.64 13.82
N LEU A 162 -12.61 16.75 12.57
CA LEU A 162 -11.44 16.07 12.03
C LEU A 162 -10.13 16.50 12.71
N PHE A 163 -10.05 17.77 13.13
CA PHE A 163 -8.87 18.39 13.74
C PHE A 163 -9.10 18.76 15.23
N ALA A 164 -10.17 18.24 15.83
CA ALA A 164 -10.46 18.40 17.25
C ALA A 164 -9.78 17.29 18.06
N GLY A 165 -9.19 17.59 19.22
CA GLY A 165 -8.62 16.56 20.08
C GLY A 165 -7.45 17.02 20.92
N GLN A 166 -6.60 16.07 21.31
CA GLN A 166 -5.41 16.32 22.13
C GLN A 166 -4.13 16.18 21.27
N ALA A 167 -3.18 17.05 21.50
CA ALA A 167 -1.89 17.05 20.80
C ALA A 167 -0.94 16.00 21.39
N ASN A 168 -1.23 14.73 21.18
CA ASN A 168 -0.43 13.63 21.73
C ASN A 168 0.66 13.14 20.75
N GLY A 169 0.60 13.57 19.49
CA GLY A 169 1.50 13.10 18.43
C GLY A 169 1.23 11.66 17.97
N LEU A 170 0.57 10.82 18.78
CA LEU A 170 0.14 9.47 18.42
C LEU A 170 -1.27 9.51 17.84
N GLY A 171 -1.47 8.94 16.65
CA GLY A 171 -2.80 8.92 16.05
C GLY A 171 -2.79 8.60 14.55
N MET A 172 -3.98 8.65 13.94
CA MET A 172 -4.16 8.32 12.53
C MET A 172 -3.41 9.26 11.58
N LEU A 173 -3.30 10.57 11.94
CA LEU A 173 -2.55 11.52 11.11
C LEU A 173 -1.07 11.19 11.05
N THR A 174 -0.44 10.96 12.20
CA THR A 174 0.99 10.60 12.29
C THR A 174 1.26 9.28 11.60
N ALA A 175 0.38 8.28 11.78
CA ALA A 175 0.45 7.01 11.08
C ALA A 175 0.31 7.17 9.55
N GLY A 176 -0.59 8.02 9.09
CA GLY A 176 -0.74 8.34 7.67
C GLY A 176 0.47 9.05 7.08
N ILE A 177 1.09 9.97 7.83
CA ILE A 177 2.31 10.68 7.39
C ILE A 177 3.51 9.73 7.30
N ILE A 178 3.76 8.90 8.32
CA ILE A 178 4.87 7.93 8.26
C ILE A 178 4.70 6.95 7.11
N LEU A 179 3.47 6.49 6.89
CA LEU A 179 3.10 5.62 5.81
C LEU A 179 3.32 6.30 4.44
N ALA A 180 2.96 7.59 4.32
CA ALA A 180 3.23 8.39 3.12
C ALA A 180 4.74 8.47 2.83
N ILE A 181 5.55 8.81 3.83
CA ILE A 181 7.02 8.90 3.69
C ILE A 181 7.60 7.58 3.18
N MET A 182 7.10 6.46 3.67
CA MET A 182 7.57 5.13 3.29
C MET A 182 7.15 4.73 1.86
N ILE A 183 5.93 5.11 1.42
CA ILE A 183 5.44 4.70 0.10
C ILE A 183 5.85 5.67 -1.02
N ILE A 184 6.22 6.92 -0.72
CA ILE A 184 6.68 7.92 -1.70
C ILE A 184 7.80 7.38 -2.60
N PRO A 185 8.93 6.86 -2.06
CA PRO A 185 10.02 6.40 -2.91
C PRO A 185 9.62 5.21 -3.79
N TYR A 186 8.79 4.30 -3.27
CA TYR A 186 8.27 3.17 -4.04
C TYR A 186 7.37 3.64 -5.19
N GLY A 187 6.39 4.50 -4.89
CA GLY A 187 5.49 5.07 -5.91
C GLY A 187 6.25 5.87 -6.97
N ALA A 188 7.23 6.68 -6.55
CA ALA A 188 8.06 7.46 -7.46
C ALA A 188 8.89 6.58 -8.41
N ALA A 189 9.48 5.50 -7.92
CA ALA A 189 10.25 4.57 -8.74
C ALA A 189 9.39 3.92 -9.83
N VAL A 190 8.22 3.39 -9.47
CA VAL A 190 7.30 2.76 -10.43
C VAL A 190 6.75 3.77 -11.44
N MET A 191 6.30 4.96 -10.97
CA MET A 191 5.80 6.01 -11.85
C MET A 191 6.89 6.49 -12.82
N ARG A 192 8.14 6.63 -12.37
CA ARG A 192 9.27 7.00 -13.21
C ARG A 192 9.47 6.02 -14.37
N GLU A 193 9.41 4.72 -14.11
CA GLU A 193 9.56 3.69 -15.16
C GLU A 193 8.44 3.78 -16.19
N VAL A 194 7.22 3.99 -15.75
CA VAL A 194 6.06 4.17 -16.63
C VAL A 194 6.21 5.43 -17.49
N ILE A 195 6.62 6.55 -16.90
CA ILE A 195 6.84 7.82 -17.62
C ILE A 195 7.99 7.69 -18.60
N ALA A 196 9.09 7.01 -18.22
CA ALA A 196 10.23 6.78 -19.10
C ALA A 196 9.88 5.91 -20.33
N ALA A 197 8.88 5.03 -20.21
CA ALA A 197 8.42 4.18 -21.29
C ALA A 197 7.58 4.91 -22.36
N VAL A 198 7.15 6.17 -22.11
CA VAL A 198 6.43 6.98 -23.12
C VAL A 198 7.30 7.18 -24.36
N PRO A 199 6.80 6.90 -25.58
CA PRO A 199 7.56 7.06 -26.83
C PRO A 199 8.06 8.49 -27.06
N ARG A 200 9.26 8.62 -27.59
CA ARG A 200 9.85 9.94 -27.90
C ARG A 200 9.01 10.71 -28.92
N SER A 201 8.39 10.02 -29.88
CA SER A 201 7.51 10.61 -30.88
C SER A 201 6.37 11.46 -30.26
N GLN A 202 5.82 11.04 -29.13
CA GLN A 202 4.77 11.80 -28.43
C GLN A 202 5.32 13.13 -27.89
N ARG A 203 6.54 13.14 -27.37
CA ARG A 203 7.20 14.34 -26.89
C ARG A 203 7.58 15.28 -28.03
N GLU A 204 8.17 14.72 -29.09
CA GLU A 204 8.63 15.44 -30.27
C GLU A 204 7.45 16.09 -31.02
N ALA A 205 6.30 15.42 -31.10
CA ALA A 205 5.09 15.97 -31.71
C ALA A 205 4.60 17.22 -30.96
N CYS A 206 4.57 17.21 -29.63
CA CYS A 206 4.17 18.37 -28.84
C CYS A 206 5.15 19.53 -29.01
N VAL A 207 6.46 19.25 -28.99
CA VAL A 207 7.50 20.27 -29.21
C VAL A 207 7.45 20.84 -30.62
N ALA A 208 7.17 20.04 -31.66
CA ALA A 208 7.01 20.49 -33.05
C ALA A 208 5.85 21.45 -33.23
N LEU A 209 4.83 21.37 -32.38
CA LEU A 209 3.70 22.31 -32.32
C LEU A 209 4.00 23.57 -31.48
N GLY A 210 5.24 23.74 -31.01
CA GLY A 210 5.65 24.88 -30.20
C GLY A 210 5.43 24.73 -28.70
N GLY A 211 5.09 23.53 -28.23
CA GLY A 211 4.85 23.28 -26.81
C GLY A 211 6.13 23.38 -25.95
N THR A 212 5.98 23.99 -24.78
CA THR A 212 7.02 24.03 -23.74
C THR A 212 7.19 22.67 -23.07
N THR A 213 8.27 22.46 -22.31
CA THR A 213 8.50 21.24 -21.56
C THR A 213 7.35 20.91 -20.60
N LEU A 214 6.78 21.92 -19.93
CA LEU A 214 5.65 21.74 -19.02
C LEU A 214 4.38 21.32 -19.75
N GLU A 215 4.10 21.93 -20.89
CA GLU A 215 2.98 21.58 -21.76
C GLU A 215 3.15 20.18 -22.33
N THR A 216 4.36 19.79 -22.74
CA THR A 216 4.67 18.44 -23.20
C THR A 216 4.41 17.40 -22.11
N MET A 217 4.83 17.67 -20.86
CA MET A 217 4.50 16.78 -19.73
C MET A 217 3.00 16.64 -19.51
N ARG A 218 2.27 17.78 -19.51
CA ARG A 218 0.84 17.80 -19.20
C ARG A 218 -0.03 17.25 -20.33
N MET A 219 0.31 17.52 -21.59
CA MET A 219 -0.54 17.23 -22.75
C MET A 219 -0.17 15.93 -23.47
N ALA A 220 1.09 15.49 -23.38
CA ALA A 220 1.56 14.29 -24.05
C ALA A 220 1.97 13.19 -23.06
N VAL A 221 2.87 13.48 -22.09
CA VAL A 221 3.48 12.46 -21.25
C VAL A 221 2.50 11.90 -20.22
N ILE A 222 1.87 12.74 -19.40
CA ILE A 222 0.94 12.31 -18.34
C ILE A 222 -0.29 11.60 -18.91
N PRO A 223 -0.97 12.10 -19.96
CA PRO A 223 -2.12 11.40 -20.51
C PRO A 223 -1.75 10.04 -21.09
N TYR A 224 -0.61 9.91 -21.79
CA TYR A 224 -0.14 8.65 -22.32
C TYR A 224 0.23 7.65 -21.22
N ALA A 225 0.90 8.12 -20.16
CA ALA A 225 1.33 7.32 -19.02
C ALA A 225 0.21 7.05 -17.99
N SER A 226 -0.98 7.62 -18.15
CA SER A 226 -2.04 7.66 -17.12
C SER A 226 -2.44 6.27 -16.59
N THR A 227 -2.57 5.28 -17.45
CA THR A 227 -2.90 3.90 -17.07
C THR A 227 -1.84 3.28 -16.18
N GLY A 228 -0.56 3.49 -16.51
CA GLY A 228 0.56 3.02 -15.71
C GLY A 228 0.73 3.80 -14.40
N ILE A 229 0.45 5.12 -14.40
CA ILE A 229 0.45 5.93 -13.16
C ILE A 229 -0.62 5.41 -12.20
N ILE A 230 -1.84 5.11 -12.69
CA ILE A 230 -2.89 4.53 -11.86
C ILE A 230 -2.49 3.14 -11.34
N ALA A 231 -1.85 2.31 -12.17
CA ALA A 231 -1.33 1.03 -11.72
C ALA A 231 -0.28 1.19 -10.60
N ALA A 232 0.60 2.19 -10.70
CA ALA A 232 1.56 2.52 -9.65
C ALA A 232 0.87 2.96 -8.34
N ILE A 233 -0.20 3.75 -8.43
CA ILE A 233 -1.00 4.15 -7.26
C ILE A 233 -1.66 2.93 -6.59
N VAL A 234 -2.23 2.01 -7.37
CA VAL A 234 -2.84 0.79 -6.85
C VAL A 234 -1.81 -0.10 -6.15
N LEU A 235 -0.60 -0.22 -6.72
CA LEU A 235 0.50 -0.95 -6.08
C LEU A 235 0.95 -0.29 -4.77
N ALA A 236 1.08 1.05 -4.76
CA ALA A 236 1.42 1.81 -3.55
C ALA A 236 0.35 1.67 -2.47
N MET A 237 -0.93 1.68 -2.85
CA MET A 237 -2.07 1.47 -1.96
C MET A 237 -2.06 0.06 -1.35
N GLY A 238 -1.81 -0.98 -2.15
CA GLY A 238 -1.70 -2.36 -1.65
C GLY A 238 -0.59 -2.50 -0.60
N ARG A 239 0.55 -1.83 -0.81
CA ARG A 239 1.64 -1.76 0.18
C ARG A 239 1.22 -1.00 1.45
N ALA A 240 0.51 0.12 1.29
CA ALA A 240 0.05 0.94 2.41
C ALA A 240 -0.93 0.21 3.34
N ILE A 241 -1.91 -0.49 2.78
CA ILE A 241 -2.94 -1.22 3.55
C ILE A 241 -2.32 -2.37 4.35
N GLY A 242 -1.28 -3.02 3.81
CA GLY A 242 -0.62 -4.14 4.45
C GLY A 242 0.51 -3.75 5.42
N GLU A 243 0.80 -2.44 5.59
CA GLU A 243 1.90 -2.02 6.46
C GLU A 243 1.56 -2.25 7.93
N THR A 244 2.46 -2.95 8.60
CA THR A 244 2.26 -3.37 9.98
C THR A 244 3.15 -2.57 10.94
N MET A 245 4.48 -2.72 10.81
CA MET A 245 5.42 -2.32 11.85
C MET A 245 5.55 -0.79 12.00
N ALA A 246 5.66 -0.07 10.88
CA ALA A 246 5.77 1.38 10.95
C ALA A 246 4.52 2.04 11.54
N VAL A 247 3.33 1.54 11.18
CA VAL A 247 2.05 2.04 11.67
C VAL A 247 1.84 1.70 13.15
N THR A 248 2.07 0.44 13.54
CA THR A 248 1.91 -0.03 14.94
C THR A 248 2.66 0.84 15.93
N MET A 249 3.86 1.32 15.57
CA MET A 249 4.70 2.12 16.47
C MET A 249 4.16 3.55 16.72
N VAL A 250 3.31 4.09 15.85
CA VAL A 250 2.92 5.51 15.90
C VAL A 250 1.41 5.77 15.95
N ILE A 251 0.56 4.75 15.72
CA ILE A 251 -0.89 4.92 15.68
C ILE A 251 -1.55 4.95 17.05
N GLY A 252 -0.89 4.37 18.08
CA GLY A 252 -1.35 4.34 19.46
C GLY A 252 -2.12 3.09 19.88
N ASN A 253 -2.50 2.21 18.95
CA ASN A 253 -3.08 0.86 19.16
C ASN A 253 -4.25 0.83 20.15
N VAL A 254 -5.28 1.63 19.88
CA VAL A 254 -6.50 1.70 20.68
C VAL A 254 -7.70 1.43 19.77
N ALA A 255 -8.51 0.44 20.12
CA ALA A 255 -9.75 0.13 19.42
C ALA A 255 -10.77 1.26 19.57
N ARG A 256 -10.73 2.23 18.67
CA ARG A 256 -11.58 3.42 18.71
C ARG A 256 -11.96 3.89 17.31
N ILE A 257 -13.21 4.31 17.17
CA ILE A 257 -13.71 5.03 16.01
C ILE A 257 -13.91 6.49 16.41
N SER A 258 -13.18 7.39 15.78
CA SER A 258 -13.29 8.83 16.01
C SER A 258 -13.10 9.59 14.71
N PRO A 259 -13.87 10.65 14.45
CA PRO A 259 -13.61 11.54 13.33
C PRO A 259 -12.27 12.27 13.46
N SER A 260 -11.75 12.44 14.66
CA SER A 260 -10.48 13.13 14.90
C SER A 260 -9.28 12.31 14.46
N LEU A 261 -8.40 12.91 13.65
CA LEU A 261 -7.17 12.31 13.15
C LEU A 261 -6.03 12.30 14.19
N PHE A 262 -6.17 13.08 15.28
CA PHE A 262 -5.15 13.17 16.34
C PHE A 262 -5.31 12.09 17.42
N LEU A 263 -6.46 11.45 17.47
CA LEU A 263 -6.70 10.42 18.48
C LEU A 263 -6.06 9.09 18.08
N PRO A 264 -5.55 8.34 19.07
CA PRO A 264 -5.10 6.98 18.87
C PRO A 264 -6.18 6.10 18.26
N SER A 265 -5.77 5.23 17.37
CA SER A 265 -6.59 4.23 16.68
C SER A 265 -5.77 2.95 16.50
N GLU A 266 -6.28 2.02 15.70
CA GLU A 266 -5.59 0.79 15.34
C GLU A 266 -5.86 0.44 13.86
N THR A 267 -5.01 -0.37 13.26
CA THR A 267 -5.22 -0.94 11.93
C THR A 267 -5.33 -2.45 12.02
N ILE A 268 -5.93 -3.10 11.03
CA ILE A 268 -6.01 -4.58 11.00
C ILE A 268 -4.62 -5.21 11.16
N PRO A 269 -3.58 -4.82 10.39
CA PRO A 269 -2.25 -5.38 10.59
C PRO A 269 -1.66 -5.11 11.98
N SER A 270 -1.93 -3.92 12.58
CA SER A 270 -1.39 -3.60 13.90
C SER A 270 -2.04 -4.44 15.01
N VAL A 271 -3.35 -4.68 14.95
CA VAL A 271 -4.05 -5.57 15.87
C VAL A 271 -3.48 -6.98 15.79
N ILE A 272 -3.40 -7.54 14.58
CA ILE A 272 -2.86 -8.90 14.39
C ILE A 272 -1.42 -8.99 14.95
N ALA A 273 -0.55 -8.01 14.66
CA ALA A 273 0.84 -8.05 15.10
C ALA A 273 1.01 -7.95 16.62
N ASN A 274 0.22 -7.10 17.27
CA ASN A 274 0.30 -6.91 18.73
C ASN A 274 -0.30 -8.06 19.49
N GLU A 275 -1.44 -8.59 19.04
CA GLU A 275 -2.28 -9.47 19.83
C GLU A 275 -2.06 -10.96 19.52
N PHE A 276 -1.44 -11.30 18.40
CA PHE A 276 -1.20 -12.69 18.02
C PHE A 276 -0.39 -13.48 19.07
N THR A 277 0.52 -12.83 19.78
CA THR A 277 1.32 -13.44 20.85
C THR A 277 0.57 -13.58 22.18
N GLU A 278 -0.53 -12.87 22.36
CA GLU A 278 -1.33 -12.82 23.59
C GLU A 278 -2.49 -13.84 23.62
N VAL A 279 -2.72 -14.52 22.51
CA VAL A 279 -3.88 -15.43 22.29
C VAL A 279 -3.83 -16.73 23.11
N ALA A 280 -2.76 -17.00 23.86
CA ALA A 280 -2.54 -18.30 24.54
C ALA A 280 -3.78 -18.78 25.32
N GLY A 281 -4.43 -19.84 24.82
CA GLY A 281 -5.55 -20.53 25.48
C GLY A 281 -6.96 -20.04 25.12
N ASN A 282 -7.13 -19.01 24.27
CA ASN A 282 -8.44 -18.53 23.84
C ASN A 282 -8.66 -18.78 22.32
N ASN A 283 -9.31 -19.89 21.98
CA ASN A 283 -9.54 -20.28 20.58
C ASN A 283 -10.42 -19.28 19.81
N ILE A 284 -11.40 -18.67 20.44
CA ILE A 284 -12.28 -17.68 19.80
C ILE A 284 -11.53 -16.39 19.48
N TYR A 285 -10.61 -15.99 20.36
CA TYR A 285 -9.76 -14.82 20.11
C TYR A 285 -8.80 -15.06 18.93
N LEU A 286 -8.17 -16.24 18.88
CA LEU A 286 -7.34 -16.64 17.75
C LEU A 286 -8.14 -16.64 16.44
N ALA A 287 -9.34 -17.23 16.46
CA ALA A 287 -10.23 -17.26 15.29
C ALA A 287 -10.64 -15.86 14.81
N ALA A 288 -10.84 -14.91 15.73
CA ALA A 288 -11.11 -13.52 15.39
C ALA A 288 -9.92 -12.81 14.72
N LEU A 289 -8.68 -13.11 15.14
CA LEU A 289 -7.48 -12.59 14.44
C LEU A 289 -7.35 -13.19 13.04
N PHE A 290 -7.69 -14.46 12.84
CA PHE A 290 -7.79 -15.05 11.50
C PHE A 290 -8.90 -14.39 10.66
N GLU A 291 -10.03 -14.04 11.26
CA GLU A 291 -11.12 -13.34 10.60
C GLU A 291 -10.70 -11.91 10.20
N LEU A 292 -9.96 -11.18 11.04
CA LEU A 292 -9.33 -9.91 10.67
C LEU A 292 -8.38 -10.07 9.47
N GLY A 293 -7.56 -11.13 9.46
CA GLY A 293 -6.71 -11.45 8.32
C GLY A 293 -7.50 -11.73 7.04
N LEU A 294 -8.63 -12.42 7.13
CA LEU A 294 -9.53 -12.67 6.01
C LEU A 294 -10.16 -11.36 5.49
N ILE A 295 -10.57 -10.47 6.39
CA ILE A 295 -11.09 -9.13 6.05
C ILE A 295 -10.02 -8.30 5.36
N LEU A 296 -8.78 -8.30 5.87
CA LEU A 296 -7.67 -7.59 5.24
C LEU A 296 -7.40 -8.10 3.81
N PHE A 297 -7.42 -9.43 3.64
CA PHE A 297 -7.28 -10.04 2.32
C PHE A 297 -8.42 -9.60 1.38
N ALA A 298 -9.67 -9.59 1.86
CA ALA A 298 -10.82 -9.14 1.08
C ALA A 298 -10.72 -7.66 0.69
N ILE A 299 -10.30 -6.78 1.62
CA ILE A 299 -10.09 -5.36 1.36
C ILE A 299 -8.99 -5.17 0.30
N ALA A 300 -7.84 -5.84 0.46
CA ALA A 300 -6.74 -5.77 -0.49
C ALA A 300 -7.15 -6.27 -1.88
N PHE A 301 -7.90 -7.37 -1.95
CA PHE A 301 -8.43 -7.91 -3.19
C PHE A 301 -9.39 -6.93 -3.87
N LEU A 302 -10.35 -6.38 -3.11
CA LEU A 302 -11.34 -5.42 -3.62
C LEU A 302 -10.66 -4.15 -4.16
N MET A 303 -9.68 -3.62 -3.45
CA MET A 303 -8.93 -2.44 -3.87
C MET A 303 -8.13 -2.69 -5.16
N ASN A 304 -7.50 -3.86 -5.28
CA ASN A 304 -6.84 -4.27 -6.52
C ASN A 304 -7.83 -4.44 -7.68
N LEU A 305 -9.02 -4.99 -7.42
CA LEU A 305 -10.07 -5.13 -8.42
C LEU A 305 -10.58 -3.78 -8.91
N ILE A 306 -10.86 -2.84 -7.98
CA ILE A 306 -11.24 -1.46 -8.31
C ILE A 306 -10.16 -0.81 -9.17
N GLY A 307 -8.89 -0.94 -8.81
CA GLY A 307 -7.76 -0.44 -9.60
C GLY A 307 -7.74 -0.98 -11.02
N ARG A 308 -7.95 -2.28 -11.19
CA ARG A 308 -8.00 -2.91 -12.54
C ARG A 308 -9.18 -2.43 -13.37
N VAL A 309 -10.36 -2.25 -12.75
CA VAL A 309 -11.54 -1.70 -13.44
C VAL A 309 -11.31 -0.25 -13.88
N LEU A 310 -10.66 0.57 -13.05
CA LEU A 310 -10.29 1.93 -13.42
C LEU A 310 -9.33 1.96 -14.61
N ILE A 311 -8.29 1.13 -14.58
CA ILE A 311 -7.32 1.00 -15.68
C ILE A 311 -8.03 0.56 -16.98
N SER A 312 -8.90 -0.45 -16.93
CA SER A 312 -9.59 -0.96 -18.12
C SER A 312 -10.49 0.10 -18.78
N LYS A 313 -11.17 0.93 -17.98
CA LYS A 313 -12.01 2.03 -18.51
C LYS A 313 -11.18 3.12 -19.20
N LEU A 314 -10.00 3.41 -18.70
CA LEU A 314 -9.12 4.44 -19.29
C LEU A 314 -8.47 3.97 -20.60
N THR A 315 -8.09 2.70 -20.70
CA THR A 315 -7.57 2.13 -21.96
C THR A 315 -8.62 2.13 -23.06
N PHE A 316 -9.88 1.95 -22.74
CA PHE A 316 -10.97 1.98 -23.74
C PHE A 316 -11.20 3.37 -24.37
N HIS A 317 -10.92 4.45 -23.63
CA HIS A 317 -11.07 5.83 -24.14
C HIS A 317 -9.83 6.32 -24.91
N GLY A 318 -8.66 5.72 -24.69
CA GLY A 318 -7.43 6.09 -25.40
C GLY A 318 -7.24 5.38 -26.75
N GLY A 319 -7.94 4.29 -27.01
CA GLY A 319 -7.82 3.50 -28.23
C GLY A 319 -8.85 3.81 -29.34
N ALA A 320 -9.81 4.68 -29.07
CA ALA A 320 -10.89 4.98 -30.03
C ALA A 320 -10.60 6.20 -30.93
N ASN A 321 -9.44 6.85 -30.78
CA ASN A 321 -9.07 8.04 -31.55
C ASN A 321 -7.68 7.94 -32.21
N VAL A 322 -7.25 6.74 -32.61
CA VAL A 322 -6.08 6.58 -33.48
C VAL A 322 -6.50 5.79 -34.72
#